data_eb6c2a1a57c7a96a0998363600651dd4
#
_entry.id   eb6c2a1a57c7a96a0998363600651dd4
#
_cell.length_a   1.000
_cell.length_b   1.000
_cell.length_c   1.000
_cell.angle_alpha   90.00
_cell.angle_beta   90.00
_cell.angle_gamma   90.00
#
_symmetry.space_group_name_H-M   'P 1'
#
loop_
_entity.id
_entity.type
_entity.pdbx_description
1 polymer ?
#
loop_
_entity_poly.entity_id
_entity_poly.type
_entity_poly.pdbx_seq_one_letter_code
_entity_poly.pdbx_strand_id
1 'polypeptide(L)'
;MLELHGCLTISETYKDEDKYTNESLENIMRQVTRIIESSGTQLTLRYMNGTTFLTAQLYANHRTKETDNIIETYKSVSKTATGSYGIIYLRDDEDTRHYNEFQIFIFKKGECIHKTDDIFSPCIPTIEDDIYGL
;
A
#
# COMPACT_ATOMS: atom_id res chain seq x y z
N MET A 1 5.45 10.05 -15.08
CA MET A 1 4.32 9.12 -14.89
C MET A 1 4.43 8.45 -13.55
N LEU A 2 3.35 8.39 -12.84
CA LEU A 2 3.24 7.73 -11.53
C LEU A 2 2.28 6.55 -11.66
N GLU A 3 2.72 5.39 -11.19
CA GLU A 3 1.90 4.18 -11.16
C GLU A 3 1.96 3.59 -9.76
N LEU A 4 0.81 3.38 -9.14
CA LEU A 4 0.70 2.85 -7.79
C LEU A 4 -0.35 1.75 -7.73
N HIS A 5 0.02 0.63 -7.13
CA HIS A 5 -0.87 -0.50 -6.83
C HIS A 5 -0.73 -0.84 -5.37
N GLY A 6 -1.84 -0.85 -4.64
CA GLY A 6 -1.83 -1.17 -3.22
C GLY A 6 -2.89 -2.16 -2.85
N CYS A 7 -2.56 -3.05 -1.93
CA CYS A 7 -3.49 -3.99 -1.33
C CYS A 7 -3.08 -4.24 0.12
N LEU A 8 -4.00 -3.99 1.03
CA LEU A 8 -3.80 -4.22 2.46
C LEU A 8 -4.94 -5.08 2.99
N THR A 9 -4.61 -6.24 3.53
CA THR A 9 -5.55 -7.06 4.27
C THR A 9 -5.60 -6.53 5.68
N ILE A 10 -6.79 -6.11 6.13
CA ILE A 10 -6.96 -5.48 7.44
C ILE A 10 -7.33 -6.53 8.48
N SER A 11 -6.56 -6.56 9.55
CA SER A 11 -6.80 -7.42 10.71
C SER A 11 -6.44 -6.64 11.97
N GLU A 12 -7.28 -6.74 13.00
CA GLU A 12 -7.21 -5.88 14.18
C GLU A 12 -5.88 -5.99 14.90
N THR A 13 -5.39 -7.22 15.08
CA THR A 13 -4.14 -7.44 15.81
C THR A 13 -3.43 -8.71 15.33
N TYR A 14 -2.10 -8.70 15.34
CA TYR A 14 -1.29 -9.91 15.13
C TYR A 14 -1.06 -10.66 16.43
N LYS A 15 -1.45 -10.08 17.57
CA LYS A 15 -1.34 -10.70 18.88
C LYS A 15 -2.53 -11.63 19.11
N ASP A 16 -2.44 -12.44 20.17
CA ASP A 16 -3.50 -13.34 20.55
C ASP A 16 -4.80 -12.57 20.82
N GLU A 17 -5.80 -12.79 19.96
CA GLU A 17 -7.11 -12.11 20.05
C GLU A 17 -7.85 -12.47 21.35
N ASP A 18 -7.56 -13.62 21.96
CA ASP A 18 -8.18 -14.03 23.23
C ASP A 18 -7.88 -13.04 24.37
N LYS A 19 -6.84 -12.23 24.22
CA LYS A 19 -6.48 -11.18 25.18
C LYS A 19 -7.24 -9.88 24.96
N TYR A 20 -8.04 -9.78 23.89
CA TYR A 20 -8.81 -8.60 23.53
C TYR A 20 -10.28 -8.86 23.76
N THR A 21 -11.00 -7.84 24.21
CA THR A 21 -12.46 -7.89 24.25
C THR A 21 -13.02 -7.62 22.86
N ASN A 22 -14.25 -8.08 22.59
CA ASN A 22 -14.93 -7.75 21.33
C ASN A 22 -15.05 -6.24 21.15
N GLU A 23 -15.31 -5.51 22.24
CA GLU A 23 -15.39 -4.05 22.23
C GLU A 23 -14.05 -3.42 21.81
N SER A 24 -12.92 -3.94 22.31
CA SER A 24 -11.59 -3.44 21.92
C SER A 24 -11.31 -3.65 20.46
N LEU A 25 -11.65 -4.82 19.90
CA LEU A 25 -11.47 -5.13 18.49
C LEU A 25 -12.36 -4.24 17.60
N GLU A 26 -13.60 -4.06 17.99
CA GLU A 26 -14.52 -3.17 17.28
C GLU A 26 -14.03 -1.72 17.30
N ASN A 27 -13.45 -1.28 18.41
CA ASN A 27 -12.88 0.06 18.51
C ASN A 27 -11.70 0.27 17.57
N ILE A 28 -10.85 -0.75 17.42
CA ILE A 28 -9.76 -0.71 16.43
C ILE A 28 -10.34 -0.50 15.03
N MET A 29 -11.36 -1.26 14.66
CA MET A 29 -11.98 -1.13 13.33
C MET A 29 -12.67 0.21 13.14
N ARG A 30 -13.28 0.79 14.18
CA ARG A 30 -13.84 2.15 14.10
C ARG A 30 -12.76 3.19 13.83
N GLN A 31 -11.59 3.05 14.48
CA GLN A 31 -10.47 3.95 14.24
C GLN A 31 -9.93 3.81 12.82
N VAL A 32 -9.83 2.58 12.31
CA VAL A 32 -9.42 2.31 10.92
C VAL A 32 -10.36 3.01 9.94
N THR A 33 -11.66 2.88 10.16
CA THR A 33 -12.66 3.52 9.31
C THR A 33 -12.51 5.05 9.29
N ARG A 34 -12.26 5.65 10.45
CA ARG A 34 -12.02 7.09 10.55
C ARG A 34 -10.78 7.52 9.79
N ILE A 35 -9.71 6.76 9.89
CA ILE A 35 -8.45 7.04 9.17
C ILE A 35 -8.72 7.03 7.67
N ILE A 36 -9.40 6.02 7.18
CA ILE A 36 -9.71 5.89 5.75
C ILE A 36 -10.61 7.03 5.27
N GLU A 37 -11.67 7.34 6.01
CA GLU A 37 -12.60 8.41 5.65
C GLU A 37 -11.94 9.78 5.64
N SER A 38 -10.98 10.03 6.52
CA SER A 38 -10.28 11.30 6.61
C SER A 38 -9.07 11.43 5.69
N SER A 39 -8.73 10.38 4.94
CA SER A 39 -7.52 10.35 4.12
C SER A 39 -7.53 11.34 2.96
N GLY A 40 -8.70 11.70 2.47
CA GLY A 40 -8.84 12.58 1.31
C GLY A 40 -8.41 11.94 0.00
N THR A 41 -8.26 10.62 -0.04
CA THR A 41 -7.87 9.88 -1.24
C THR A 41 -8.95 8.88 -1.65
N GLN A 42 -8.91 8.47 -2.91
CA GLN A 42 -9.79 7.43 -3.41
C GLN A 42 -9.22 6.06 -3.07
N LEU A 43 -9.76 5.46 -2.02
CA LEU A 43 -9.42 4.12 -1.60
C LEU A 43 -10.67 3.25 -1.67
N THR A 44 -10.51 2.00 -2.06
CA THR A 44 -11.61 1.06 -2.11
C THR A 44 -11.51 0.09 -0.95
N LEU A 45 -12.53 0.11 -0.10
CA LEU A 45 -12.65 -0.85 0.99
C LEU A 45 -13.57 -1.97 0.53
N ARG A 46 -13.05 -3.20 0.52
CA ARG A 46 -13.79 -4.38 0.09
C ARG A 46 -13.89 -5.38 1.21
N TYR A 47 -15.02 -6.05 1.24
CA TYR A 47 -15.26 -7.12 2.20
C TYR A 47 -15.58 -8.38 1.42
N MET A 48 -14.73 -9.39 1.55
CA MET A 48 -14.86 -10.66 0.85
C MET A 48 -14.53 -11.81 1.78
N ASN A 49 -15.43 -12.77 1.86
CA ASN A 49 -15.23 -13.99 2.61
C ASN A 49 -14.76 -13.74 4.07
N GLY A 50 -15.40 -12.78 4.73
CA GLY A 50 -15.09 -12.43 6.12
C GLY A 50 -13.85 -11.59 6.33
N THR A 51 -13.19 -11.15 5.26
CA THR A 51 -11.95 -10.38 5.34
C THR A 51 -12.13 -9.02 4.69
N THR A 52 -11.57 -8.00 5.31
CA THR A 52 -11.60 -6.62 4.81
C THR A 52 -10.29 -6.29 4.10
N PHE A 53 -10.42 -5.74 2.91
CA PHE A 53 -9.29 -5.34 2.07
C PHE A 53 -9.36 -3.86 1.75
N LEU A 54 -8.23 -3.19 1.85
CA LEU A 54 -8.08 -1.80 1.41
C LEU A 54 -7.22 -1.81 0.15
N THR A 55 -7.82 -1.40 -0.97
CA THR A 55 -7.11 -1.38 -2.24
C THR A 55 -6.94 0.05 -2.73
N ALA A 56 -5.82 0.29 -3.41
CA ALA A 56 -5.50 1.56 -4.03
C ALA A 56 -4.93 1.31 -5.42
N GLN A 57 -5.36 2.12 -6.38
CA GLN A 57 -4.79 2.09 -7.71
C GLN A 57 -4.78 3.51 -8.25
N LEU A 58 -3.60 3.97 -8.64
CA LEU A 58 -3.42 5.34 -9.10
C LEU A 58 -2.48 5.36 -10.30
N TYR A 59 -2.92 6.02 -11.37
CA TYR A 59 -2.10 6.37 -12.52
C TYR A 59 -2.20 7.87 -12.71
N ALA A 60 -1.07 8.55 -12.73
CA ALA A 60 -1.00 10.00 -12.88
C ALA A 60 0.19 10.41 -13.72
N ASN A 61 0.12 11.59 -14.31
CA ASN A 61 1.24 12.12 -15.11
C ASN A 61 2.45 12.41 -14.22
N HIS A 62 2.21 12.81 -12.97
CA HIS A 62 3.23 13.17 -12.01
C HIS A 62 2.86 12.66 -10.62
N ARG A 63 3.85 12.49 -9.77
CA ARG A 63 3.61 12.23 -8.36
C ARG A 63 2.95 13.45 -7.72
N THR A 64 1.86 13.22 -7.01
CA THR A 64 1.09 14.25 -6.35
C THR A 64 0.97 13.95 -4.86
N LYS A 65 0.39 14.88 -4.12
CA LYS A 65 0.09 14.70 -2.71
C LYS A 65 -0.80 13.50 -2.45
N GLU A 66 -1.65 13.11 -3.42
CA GLU A 66 -2.50 11.93 -3.29
C GLU A 66 -1.68 10.65 -3.10
N THR A 67 -0.58 10.51 -3.82
CA THR A 67 0.34 9.38 -3.67
C THR A 67 0.84 9.26 -2.23
N ASP A 68 1.30 10.37 -1.66
CA ASP A 68 1.82 10.40 -0.30
C ASP A 68 0.70 10.14 0.73
N ASN A 69 -0.49 10.66 0.48
CA ASN A 69 -1.65 10.43 1.34
C ASN A 69 -2.05 8.96 1.38
N ILE A 70 -1.98 8.25 0.24
CA ILE A 70 -2.24 6.81 0.19
C ILE A 70 -1.23 6.05 1.05
N ILE A 71 0.06 6.34 0.89
CA ILE A 71 1.12 5.68 1.65
C ILE A 71 0.93 5.94 3.16
N GLU A 72 0.69 7.18 3.54
CA GLU A 72 0.49 7.56 4.94
C GLU A 72 -0.78 6.92 5.52
N THR A 73 -1.84 6.80 4.73
CA THR A 73 -3.07 6.12 5.17
C THR A 73 -2.79 4.65 5.45
N TYR A 74 -2.08 3.96 4.57
CA TYR A 74 -1.70 2.57 4.77
C TYR A 74 -0.85 2.40 6.03
N LYS A 75 0.09 3.31 6.26
CA LYS A 75 0.90 3.30 7.49
C LYS A 75 0.05 3.47 8.74
N SER A 76 -0.87 4.41 8.72
CA SER A 76 -1.75 4.68 9.87
C SER A 76 -2.69 3.53 10.16
N VAL A 77 -3.30 2.95 9.14
CA VAL A 77 -4.16 1.76 9.29
C VAL A 77 -3.34 0.61 9.87
N SER A 78 -2.14 0.37 9.36
CA SER A 78 -1.28 -0.72 9.82
C SER A 78 -0.86 -0.55 11.28
N LYS A 79 -0.60 0.67 11.72
CA LYS A 79 -0.26 0.95 13.12
C LYS A 79 -1.44 0.77 14.06
N THR A 80 -2.63 1.08 13.60
CA THR A 80 -3.85 0.99 14.40
C THR A 80 -4.34 -0.47 14.45
N ALA A 81 -4.38 -1.14 13.32
CA ALA A 81 -4.77 -2.54 13.21
C ALA A 81 -3.52 -3.37 12.87
N THR A 82 -2.78 -3.76 13.89
CA THR A 82 -1.44 -4.33 13.76
C THR A 82 -1.39 -5.71 13.13
N GLY A 83 -2.53 -6.39 13.01
CA GLY A 83 -2.63 -7.65 12.28
C GLY A 83 -2.68 -7.46 10.77
N SER A 84 -2.81 -6.22 10.29
CA SER A 84 -2.87 -5.91 8.87
C SER A 84 -1.56 -6.22 8.17
N TYR A 85 -1.67 -6.66 6.93
CA TYR A 85 -0.50 -6.94 6.11
C TYR A 85 -0.81 -6.68 4.64
N GLY A 86 0.19 -6.22 3.91
CA GLY A 86 0.02 -5.94 2.50
C GLY A 86 1.18 -5.18 1.91
N ILE A 87 0.96 -4.67 0.72
CA ILE A 87 2.01 -4.01 -0.05
C ILE A 87 1.46 -2.80 -0.81
N ILE A 88 2.35 -1.85 -1.08
CA ILE A 88 2.18 -0.85 -2.13
C ILE A 88 3.34 -1.04 -3.10
N TYR A 89 3.02 -1.14 -4.38
CA TYR A 89 3.95 -1.17 -5.49
C TYR A 89 3.88 0.18 -6.17
N LEU A 90 5.02 0.87 -6.26
CA LEU A 90 5.08 2.24 -6.76
C LEU A 90 6.18 2.38 -7.80
N ARG A 91 5.86 2.99 -8.94
CA ARG A 91 6.84 3.45 -9.90
C ARG A 91 6.62 4.92 -10.19
N ASP A 92 7.69 5.69 -10.06
CA ASP A 92 7.73 7.11 -10.40
C ASP A 92 8.91 7.33 -11.35
N ASP A 93 8.63 7.47 -12.64
CA ASP A 93 9.69 7.59 -13.65
C ASP A 93 10.37 8.97 -13.65
N GLU A 94 9.86 9.90 -12.86
CA GLU A 94 10.50 11.20 -12.65
C GLU A 94 11.47 11.19 -11.45
N ASP A 95 11.44 10.13 -10.65
CA ASP A 95 12.41 9.94 -9.57
C ASP A 95 13.74 9.48 -10.18
N THR A 96 14.75 10.34 -10.12
CA THR A 96 16.05 10.09 -10.76
C THR A 96 16.78 8.86 -10.23
N ARG A 97 16.49 8.44 -8.99
CA ARG A 97 17.10 7.25 -8.39
C ARG A 97 16.38 5.96 -8.77
N HIS A 98 15.07 6.05 -9.05
CA HIS A 98 14.21 4.88 -9.22
C HIS A 98 13.34 4.96 -10.47
N TYR A 99 13.77 5.71 -11.49
CA TYR A 99 12.94 6.00 -12.67
C TYR A 99 12.45 4.76 -13.40
N ASN A 100 13.19 3.66 -13.34
CA ASN A 100 12.89 2.41 -14.04
C ASN A 100 12.73 1.24 -13.07
N GLU A 101 12.39 1.51 -11.81
CA GLU A 101 12.27 0.50 -10.78
C GLU A 101 10.94 0.64 -10.06
N PHE A 102 10.34 -0.49 -9.71
CA PHE A 102 9.26 -0.49 -8.74
C PHE A 102 9.84 -0.39 -7.33
N GLN A 103 9.25 0.47 -6.54
CA GLN A 103 9.49 0.55 -5.11
C GLN A 103 8.40 -0.23 -4.40
N ILE A 104 8.77 -1.00 -3.38
CA ILE A 104 7.82 -1.79 -2.61
C ILE A 104 7.76 -1.23 -1.20
N PHE A 105 6.53 -0.97 -0.74
CA PHE A 105 6.25 -0.69 0.66
C PHE A 105 5.56 -1.92 1.23
N ILE A 106 6.18 -2.57 2.21
CA ILE A 106 5.66 -3.78 2.85
C ILE A 106 5.13 -3.41 4.21
N PHE A 107 3.88 -3.76 4.47
CA PHE A 107 3.20 -3.49 5.74
C PHE A 107 2.97 -4.81 6.47
N LYS A 108 3.48 -4.91 7.69
CA LYS A 108 3.25 -6.05 8.58
C LYS A 108 3.56 -5.68 10.02
N LYS A 109 2.78 -6.20 10.95
CA LYS A 109 2.97 -6.00 12.39
C LYS A 109 3.11 -4.54 12.79
N GLY A 110 2.35 -3.66 12.14
CA GLY A 110 2.38 -2.23 12.40
C GLY A 110 3.57 -1.49 11.80
N GLU A 111 4.43 -2.17 11.06
CA GLU A 111 5.64 -1.59 10.46
C GLU A 111 5.49 -1.43 8.96
N CYS A 112 6.25 -0.49 8.41
CA CYS A 112 6.38 -0.28 6.97
C CYS A 112 7.84 -0.42 6.57
N ILE A 113 8.11 -1.34 5.67
CA ILE A 113 9.46 -1.58 5.13
C ILE A 113 9.45 -1.11 3.67
N HIS A 114 10.40 -0.25 3.31
CA HIS A 114 10.54 0.28 1.96
C HIS A 114 11.76 -0.35 1.28
N LYS A 115 11.53 -0.94 0.11
CA LYS A 115 12.59 -1.57 -0.68
C LYS A 115 12.38 -1.34 -2.16
N THR A 116 13.41 -1.55 -2.95
CA THR A 116 13.34 -1.61 -4.40
C THR A 116 13.10 -3.06 -4.81
N ASP A 117 12.22 -3.27 -5.79
CA ASP A 117 11.99 -4.59 -6.36
C ASP A 117 13.00 -4.85 -7.48
N ASP A 118 13.88 -5.82 -7.29
CA ASP A 118 14.89 -6.20 -8.27
C ASP A 118 14.47 -7.41 -9.13
N ILE A 119 13.28 -7.94 -8.89
CA ILE A 119 12.76 -9.10 -9.62
C ILE A 119 11.89 -8.68 -10.80
N PHE A 120 10.97 -7.75 -10.55
CA PHE A 120 10.04 -7.24 -11.56
C PHE A 120 10.61 -6.06 -12.34
N SER A 121 11.57 -5.34 -11.77
CA SER A 121 12.31 -4.27 -12.41
C SER A 121 13.44 -4.82 -13.29
N PRO A 122 13.83 -4.13 -14.33
CA PRO A 122 13.37 -2.81 -14.78
C PRO A 122 11.98 -2.86 -15.41
N CYS A 123 11.23 -1.78 -15.20
CA CYS A 123 9.86 -1.66 -15.70
C CYS A 123 9.81 -1.31 -17.19
N ILE A 124 10.80 -0.56 -17.66
CA ILE A 124 10.94 -0.31 -19.09
C ILE A 124 11.52 -1.55 -19.73
N PRO A 125 10.81 -2.19 -20.66
CA PRO A 125 11.28 -3.42 -21.27
C PRO A 125 12.60 -3.19 -22.02
N THR A 126 13.58 -4.02 -21.75
CA THR A 126 14.83 -4.03 -22.52
C THR A 126 14.62 -4.42 -23.96
N ILE A 127 13.47 -5.00 -24.27
CA ILE A 127 13.11 -5.40 -25.63
C ILE A 127 13.09 -4.19 -26.60
N GLU A 128 12.81 -3.00 -26.11
CA GLU A 128 12.88 -1.78 -26.92
C GLU A 128 14.34 -1.47 -27.28
N ASP A 129 15.23 -1.66 -26.33
CA ASP A 129 16.65 -1.45 -26.56
C ASP A 129 17.19 -2.47 -27.56
N ASP A 130 16.73 -3.70 -27.46
CA ASP A 130 17.13 -4.76 -28.38
C ASP A 130 16.68 -4.47 -29.82
N ILE A 131 15.49 -3.87 -30.00
CA ILE A 131 14.98 -3.48 -31.30
C ILE A 131 15.82 -2.37 -31.92
N TYR A 132 16.26 -1.43 -31.13
CA TYR A 132 17.02 -0.26 -31.57
C TYR A 132 18.52 -0.46 -31.47
N GLY A 133 18.98 -1.41 -30.70
CA GLY A 133 20.38 -1.73 -30.48
C GLY A 133 20.97 -2.70 -31.52
N LEU A 134 20.17 -3.10 -32.47
CA LEU A 134 20.62 -3.94 -33.55
C LEU A 134 21.46 -3.13 -34.54
#